data_e0c3058648e598aae8d235d8ecf23601
#
_entry.id   e0c3058648e598aae8d235d8ecf23601
#
_cell.length_a   1.000
_cell.length_b   1.000
_cell.length_c   1.000
_cell.angle_alpha   90.00
_cell.angle_beta   90.00
_cell.angle_gamma   90.00
#
_symmetry.space_group_name_H-M   'P 1'
#
loop_
_entity.id
_entity.type
_entity.pdbx_description
1 polymer ?
#
loop_
_entity_poly.entity_id
_entity_poly.type
_entity_poly.pdbx_seq_one_letter_code
_entity_poly.pdbx_strand_id
1 'polypeptide(L)'
;MIDEKPPIGAEEVAEATAILQKYKAGKAALDKRLVDNELWFRMGHWKNYQNPMMEGKPQPASGWLFNSIANKHADAMDNYPAPNVLPRAADDAQTAQVLSSILPVVLEQADYEQVYSDTWWRKLKQGTGVKGVFWDPEARGGVGEIAIRPMNLLMLYWEPGVADIQASPHFFSLSMENTKQLENRWPQLKGRSASVLDVPRFLHDGGLDTTEKSVVVDWYYKKPDEAGRTLLHYCKFCNGVVLYASENDPALAGRGFYDHGKYPFVFDPLFMEEDSPAGFGYIDVMKECQTAIDRMNHAMDENVLLASKQRYVLSDTAGVNEEELADLSRDIVHVAGRLGDESFRPLQTAGLQGNSLSYRNSRIEELKEISGNRDMTQGGTAGGVTAASAIAALQEAGSKLSRDMLKSAYRAFARECYLIIDLMRQFYDEERVFRVIGPAGGREFVPFSGAALRARPMGLMGGVELGSREPVFDIVVSAEKKSTFSRLSQNETAKECYQLGFFAPQNADAALAALEIMDFEGIEKVRQRVRQNGTLAQKLTAAQMQIARFNEKLSGAEENLSTRALAKNLSGALRQLS
;
A
#
# COMPACT_ATOMS: atom_id res chain seq x y z
N MET A 1 49.35 21.36 7.32
CA MET A 1 47.95 21.15 7.05
C MET A 1 47.23 21.40 8.35
N ILE A 2 46.48 22.47 8.45
CA ILE A 2 45.58 22.72 9.59
C ILE A 2 44.54 21.62 9.45
N ASP A 3 44.43 20.72 10.44
CA ASP A 3 43.32 19.75 10.53
C ASP A 3 42.04 20.60 10.71
N GLU A 4 41.40 20.97 9.63
CA GLU A 4 40.07 21.56 9.67
C GLU A 4 39.13 20.53 10.28
N LYS A 5 38.52 20.89 11.42
CA LYS A 5 37.49 20.07 12.08
C LYS A 5 36.41 19.74 11.03
N PRO A 6 36.04 18.47 10.87
CA PRO A 6 34.98 18.14 9.92
C PRO A 6 33.68 18.87 10.30
N PRO A 7 32.88 19.33 9.33
CA PRO A 7 31.63 20.05 9.58
C PRO A 7 30.68 19.33 10.54
N ILE A 8 30.63 17.99 10.44
CA ILE A 8 29.86 17.13 11.37
C ILE A 8 30.83 16.27 12.16
N GLY A 9 30.89 16.51 13.47
CA GLY A 9 31.71 15.80 14.41
C GLY A 9 30.92 15.32 15.64
N ALA A 10 31.62 15.07 16.75
CA ALA A 10 31.03 14.56 17.98
C ALA A 10 30.10 15.56 18.67
N GLU A 11 30.35 16.88 18.53
CA GLU A 11 29.53 17.92 19.12
C GLU A 11 28.17 18.00 18.45
N GLU A 12 28.13 18.04 17.13
CA GLU A 12 26.91 18.09 16.30
C GLU A 12 26.06 16.82 16.50
N VAL A 13 26.71 15.65 16.67
CA VAL A 13 26.01 14.38 16.98
C VAL A 13 25.45 14.40 18.41
N ALA A 14 26.12 15.05 19.36
CA ALA A 14 25.59 15.22 20.73
C ALA A 14 24.33 16.10 20.73
N GLU A 15 24.32 17.20 19.97
CA GLU A 15 23.15 18.05 19.77
C GLU A 15 22.01 17.28 19.09
N ALA A 16 22.30 16.55 18.00
CA ALA A 16 21.33 15.70 17.32
C ALA A 16 20.72 14.65 18.25
N THR A 17 21.53 14.06 19.14
CA THR A 17 21.07 13.10 20.15
C THR A 17 20.14 13.77 21.17
N ALA A 18 20.42 14.99 21.60
CA ALA A 18 19.55 15.76 22.50
C ALA A 18 18.19 16.08 21.82
N ILE A 19 18.19 16.45 20.52
CA ILE A 19 16.98 16.67 19.73
C ILE A 19 16.19 15.36 19.59
N LEU A 20 16.87 14.24 19.29
CA LEU A 20 16.25 12.93 19.22
C LEU A 20 15.54 12.55 20.52
N GLN A 21 16.15 12.79 21.68
CA GLN A 21 15.54 12.53 22.99
C GLN A 21 14.28 13.39 23.22
N LYS A 22 14.30 14.65 22.79
CA LYS A 22 13.12 15.54 22.81
C LYS A 22 12.00 14.99 21.93
N TYR A 23 12.31 14.58 20.70
CA TYR A 23 11.32 14.02 19.76
C TYR A 23 10.76 12.68 20.27
N LYS A 24 11.61 11.87 20.87
CA LYS A 24 11.23 10.61 21.51
C LYS A 24 10.25 10.83 22.67
N ALA A 25 10.51 11.81 23.53
CA ALA A 25 9.60 12.16 24.60
C ALA A 25 8.23 12.65 24.08
N GLY A 26 8.23 13.47 23.03
CA GLY A 26 7.00 13.95 22.39
C GLY A 26 6.18 12.85 21.72
N LYS A 27 6.82 11.77 21.27
CA LYS A 27 6.16 10.64 20.60
C LYS A 27 5.77 9.49 21.54
N ALA A 28 6.12 9.54 22.82
CA ALA A 28 5.97 8.43 23.77
C ALA A 28 4.53 7.88 23.87
N ALA A 29 3.52 8.74 23.79
CA ALA A 29 2.12 8.34 23.79
C ALA A 29 1.76 7.50 22.54
N LEU A 30 2.22 7.92 21.37
CA LEU A 30 2.05 7.18 20.12
C LEU A 30 2.76 5.82 20.21
N ASP A 31 4.00 5.77 20.67
CA ASP A 31 4.76 4.52 20.78
C ASP A 31 4.05 3.50 21.69
N LYS A 32 3.51 3.96 22.82
CA LYS A 32 2.70 3.12 23.70
C LYS A 32 1.44 2.59 23.02
N ARG A 33 0.73 3.43 22.25
CA ARG A 33 -0.45 3.05 21.46
C ARG A 33 -0.11 1.97 20.42
N LEU A 34 1.02 2.13 19.71
CA LEU A 34 1.46 1.17 18.69
C LEU A 34 1.76 -0.22 19.29
N VAL A 35 2.45 -0.26 20.44
CA VAL A 35 2.76 -1.51 21.14
C VAL A 35 1.48 -2.17 21.65
N ASP A 36 0.55 -1.42 22.22
CA ASP A 36 -0.76 -1.91 22.68
C ASP A 36 -1.57 -2.48 21.50
N ASN A 37 -1.64 -1.77 20.38
CA ASN A 37 -2.37 -2.21 19.20
C ASN A 37 -1.85 -3.55 18.63
N GLU A 38 -0.56 -3.80 18.68
CA GLU A 38 0.00 -5.11 18.28
C GLU A 38 -0.45 -6.24 19.20
N LEU A 39 -0.55 -5.98 20.51
CA LEU A 39 -1.09 -6.96 21.47
C LEU A 39 -2.57 -7.26 21.20
N TRP A 40 -3.37 -6.24 20.90
CA TRP A 40 -4.77 -6.39 20.51
C TRP A 40 -4.92 -7.23 19.24
N PHE A 41 -4.13 -6.94 18.22
CA PHE A 41 -4.17 -7.69 16.96
C PHE A 41 -3.86 -9.18 17.16
N ARG A 42 -2.93 -9.50 18.08
CA ARG A 42 -2.53 -10.86 18.44
C ARG A 42 -3.43 -11.53 19.47
N MET A 43 -4.56 -10.92 19.81
CA MET A 43 -5.46 -11.40 20.86
C MET A 43 -4.78 -11.58 22.23
N GLY A 44 -3.67 -10.87 22.45
CA GLY A 44 -2.88 -10.91 23.69
C GLY A 44 -3.20 -9.81 24.68
N HIS A 45 -4.27 -9.06 24.48
CA HIS A 45 -4.64 -7.87 25.25
C HIS A 45 -4.91 -8.12 26.73
N TRP A 46 -5.30 -9.33 27.12
CA TRP A 46 -5.45 -9.71 28.52
C TRP A 46 -4.18 -9.59 29.33
N LYS A 47 -2.99 -9.65 28.71
CA LYS A 47 -1.70 -9.41 29.37
C LYS A 47 -1.59 -8.00 29.97
N ASN A 48 -2.33 -7.04 29.42
CA ASN A 48 -2.36 -5.66 29.94
C ASN A 48 -3.34 -5.47 31.10
N TYR A 49 -4.25 -6.42 31.32
CA TYR A 49 -5.21 -6.40 32.42
C TYR A 49 -4.72 -7.31 33.56
N GLN A 50 -3.60 -6.95 34.18
CA GLN A 50 -3.09 -7.65 35.37
C GLN A 50 -4.03 -7.39 36.56
N ASN A 51 -5.14 -8.13 36.63
CA ASN A 51 -6.02 -8.13 37.77
C ASN A 51 -5.80 -9.46 38.52
N PRO A 52 -5.31 -9.45 39.79
CA PRO A 52 -5.11 -10.65 40.57
C PRO A 52 -6.38 -11.50 40.70
N MET A 53 -7.57 -10.86 40.63
CA MET A 53 -8.86 -11.59 40.64
C MET A 53 -9.13 -12.42 39.38
N MET A 54 -8.35 -12.18 38.32
CA MET A 54 -8.45 -12.90 37.03
C MET A 54 -7.43 -14.03 36.91
N GLU A 55 -6.55 -14.21 37.90
CA GLU A 55 -5.54 -15.26 37.90
C GLU A 55 -6.22 -16.63 37.99
N GLY A 56 -5.86 -17.52 37.06
CA GLY A 56 -6.48 -18.87 36.96
C GLY A 56 -7.88 -18.93 36.33
N LYS A 57 -8.45 -17.78 35.91
CA LYS A 57 -9.76 -17.75 35.24
C LYS A 57 -9.60 -17.76 33.72
N PRO A 58 -10.64 -18.24 32.97
CA PRO A 58 -10.67 -18.18 31.54
C PRO A 58 -10.50 -16.74 31.05
N GLN A 59 -9.65 -16.55 30.05
CA GLN A 59 -9.41 -15.25 29.39
C GLN A 59 -9.71 -15.39 27.90
N PRO A 60 -10.97 -15.52 27.49
CA PRO A 60 -11.33 -15.71 26.11
C PRO A 60 -11.03 -14.47 25.31
N ALA A 61 -10.41 -14.65 24.16
CA ALA A 61 -10.17 -13.60 23.18
C ALA A 61 -10.78 -14.04 21.85
N SER A 62 -11.76 -13.28 21.38
CA SER A 62 -12.40 -13.56 20.10
C SER A 62 -11.73 -12.80 18.95
N GLY A 63 -11.61 -13.45 17.79
CA GLY A 63 -10.86 -12.94 16.65
C GLY A 63 -11.63 -11.95 15.74
N TRP A 64 -12.63 -11.24 16.25
CA TRP A 64 -13.44 -10.33 15.42
C TRP A 64 -12.63 -9.19 14.84
N LEU A 65 -11.78 -8.56 15.67
CA LEU A 65 -10.88 -7.50 15.26
C LEU A 65 -9.86 -8.00 14.24
N PHE A 66 -9.25 -9.16 14.48
CA PHE A 66 -8.32 -9.79 13.53
C PHE A 66 -8.99 -10.03 12.17
N ASN A 67 -10.19 -10.64 12.18
CA ASN A 67 -10.94 -10.93 10.95
C ASN A 67 -11.26 -9.63 10.17
N SER A 68 -11.67 -8.58 10.87
CA SER A 68 -11.96 -7.28 10.24
C SER A 68 -10.75 -6.68 9.54
N ILE A 69 -9.58 -6.75 10.19
CA ILE A 69 -8.33 -6.23 9.61
C ILE A 69 -7.86 -7.10 8.43
N ALA A 70 -7.96 -8.43 8.53
CA ALA A 70 -7.57 -9.34 7.47
C ALA A 70 -8.40 -9.13 6.19
N ASN A 71 -9.70 -8.92 6.32
CA ASN A 71 -10.58 -8.61 5.18
C ASN A 71 -10.20 -7.27 4.51
N LYS A 72 -9.92 -6.23 5.32
CA LYS A 72 -9.47 -4.93 4.76
C LYS A 72 -8.12 -5.02 4.07
N HIS A 73 -7.22 -5.87 4.56
CA HIS A 73 -5.96 -6.14 3.89
C HIS A 73 -6.19 -6.82 2.54
N ALA A 74 -7.07 -7.83 2.47
CA ALA A 74 -7.42 -8.50 1.21
C ALA A 74 -8.01 -7.50 0.20
N ASP A 75 -8.96 -6.63 0.62
CA ASP A 75 -9.51 -5.56 -0.21
C ASP A 75 -8.40 -4.66 -0.80
N ALA A 76 -7.37 -4.35 0.00
CA ALA A 76 -6.26 -3.52 -0.45
C ALA A 76 -5.37 -4.24 -1.47
N MET A 77 -5.14 -5.55 -1.30
CA MET A 77 -4.33 -6.35 -2.23
C MET A 77 -5.04 -6.52 -3.58
N ASP A 78 -6.37 -6.62 -3.59
CA ASP A 78 -7.16 -6.69 -4.82
C ASP A 78 -7.11 -5.39 -5.64
N ASN A 79 -6.74 -4.27 -5.02
CA ASN A 79 -6.66 -2.95 -5.64
C ASN A 79 -5.22 -2.41 -5.65
N TYR A 80 -4.31 -3.18 -6.23
CA TYR A 80 -2.90 -2.82 -6.33
C TYR A 80 -2.70 -1.57 -7.20
N PRO A 81 -1.87 -0.58 -6.79
CA PRO A 81 -1.69 0.66 -7.52
C PRO A 81 -0.79 0.48 -8.75
N ALA A 82 -1.21 1.04 -9.88
CA ALA A 82 -0.41 1.14 -11.09
C ALA A 82 -0.17 2.62 -11.44
N PRO A 83 1.09 3.04 -11.65
CA PRO A 83 1.42 4.40 -11.97
C PRO A 83 1.23 4.68 -13.47
N ASN A 84 0.65 5.83 -13.79
CA ASN A 84 0.60 6.39 -15.14
C ASN A 84 1.15 7.82 -15.09
N VAL A 85 2.20 8.08 -15.83
CA VAL A 85 2.89 9.36 -15.88
C VAL A 85 2.36 10.19 -17.03
N LEU A 86 1.86 11.38 -16.74
CA LEU A 86 1.34 12.32 -17.73
C LEU A 86 2.27 13.51 -17.87
N PRO A 87 2.58 13.97 -19.10
CA PRO A 87 3.39 15.14 -19.32
C PRO A 87 2.60 16.43 -19.06
N ARG A 88 3.22 17.43 -18.45
CA ARG A 88 2.63 18.79 -18.38
C ARG A 88 2.90 19.63 -19.62
N ALA A 89 3.86 19.24 -20.44
CA ALA A 89 4.16 19.91 -21.71
C ALA A 89 4.31 18.89 -22.83
N ALA A 90 4.00 19.29 -24.06
CA ALA A 90 4.05 18.43 -25.24
C ALA A 90 5.44 17.80 -25.47
N ASP A 91 6.50 18.56 -25.20
CA ASP A 91 7.89 18.12 -25.39
C ASP A 91 8.29 16.97 -24.43
N ASP A 92 7.56 16.83 -23.30
CA ASP A 92 7.82 15.81 -22.31
C ASP A 92 7.02 14.52 -22.55
N ALA A 93 6.17 14.48 -23.59
CA ALA A 93 5.24 13.37 -23.85
C ALA A 93 5.96 12.03 -24.04
N GLN A 94 7.06 12.01 -24.79
CA GLN A 94 7.85 10.81 -25.03
C GLN A 94 8.50 10.30 -23.72
N THR A 95 9.06 11.22 -22.92
CA THR A 95 9.67 10.88 -21.63
C THR A 95 8.62 10.35 -20.66
N ALA A 96 7.43 10.95 -20.61
CA ALA A 96 6.31 10.47 -19.78
C ALA A 96 5.85 9.08 -20.17
N GLN A 97 5.76 8.77 -21.46
CA GLN A 97 5.40 7.42 -21.95
C GLN A 97 6.45 6.38 -21.56
N VAL A 98 7.74 6.73 -21.69
CA VAL A 98 8.84 5.86 -21.26
C VAL A 98 8.76 5.63 -19.75
N LEU A 99 8.61 6.68 -18.94
CA LEU A 99 8.45 6.56 -17.49
C LEU A 99 7.26 5.67 -17.09
N SER A 100 6.12 5.82 -17.76
CA SER A 100 4.94 4.98 -17.52
C SER A 100 5.21 3.49 -17.78
N SER A 101 6.12 3.17 -18.70
CA SER A 101 6.48 1.79 -19.02
C SER A 101 7.58 1.23 -18.10
N ILE A 102 8.52 2.04 -17.61
CA ILE A 102 9.64 1.57 -16.79
C ILE A 102 9.34 1.58 -15.28
N LEU A 103 8.49 2.51 -14.78
CA LEU A 103 8.15 2.58 -13.35
C LEU A 103 7.60 1.26 -12.80
N PRO A 104 6.66 0.54 -13.47
CA PRO A 104 6.22 -0.77 -13.01
C PRO A 104 7.37 -1.78 -12.90
N VAL A 105 8.34 -1.74 -13.80
CA VAL A 105 9.52 -2.63 -13.76
C VAL A 105 10.43 -2.29 -12.59
N VAL A 106 10.64 -1.00 -12.29
CA VAL A 106 11.43 -0.58 -11.12
C VAL A 106 10.74 -0.99 -9.82
N LEU A 107 9.43 -0.86 -9.73
CA LEU A 107 8.65 -1.33 -8.59
C LEU A 107 8.74 -2.86 -8.43
N GLU A 108 8.64 -3.63 -9.52
CA GLU A 108 8.81 -5.08 -9.50
C GLU A 108 10.22 -5.47 -9.01
N GLN A 109 11.26 -4.79 -9.49
CA GLN A 109 12.66 -5.03 -9.08
C GLN A 109 12.91 -4.68 -7.60
N ALA A 110 12.15 -3.74 -7.03
CA ALA A 110 12.18 -3.37 -5.62
C ALA A 110 11.27 -4.25 -4.73
N ASP A 111 10.70 -5.34 -5.28
CA ASP A 111 9.74 -6.23 -4.59
C ASP A 111 8.57 -5.46 -3.95
N TYR A 112 8.05 -4.49 -4.71
CA TYR A 112 7.06 -3.54 -4.19
C TYR A 112 5.74 -4.20 -3.76
N GLU A 113 5.37 -5.34 -4.33
CA GLU A 113 4.17 -6.07 -3.92
C GLU A 113 4.24 -6.52 -2.45
N GLN A 114 5.40 -7.06 -2.04
CA GLN A 114 5.64 -7.41 -0.63
C GLN A 114 5.68 -6.16 0.26
N VAL A 115 6.39 -5.11 -0.17
CA VAL A 115 6.47 -3.83 0.55
C VAL A 115 5.07 -3.23 0.74
N TYR A 116 4.22 -3.30 -0.29
CA TYR A 116 2.84 -2.81 -0.25
C TYR A 116 2.00 -3.60 0.77
N SER A 117 2.06 -4.93 0.71
CA SER A 117 1.39 -5.81 1.68
C SER A 117 1.81 -5.52 3.12
N ASP A 118 3.12 -5.49 3.39
CA ASP A 118 3.66 -5.23 4.73
C ASP A 118 3.26 -3.86 5.26
N THR A 119 3.25 -2.85 4.37
CA THR A 119 2.85 -1.49 4.73
C THR A 119 1.35 -1.43 5.07
N TRP A 120 0.50 -2.15 4.32
CA TRP A 120 -0.93 -2.21 4.60
C TRP A 120 -1.24 -2.91 5.92
N TRP A 121 -0.55 -4.02 6.25
CA TRP A 121 -0.67 -4.64 7.56
C TRP A 121 -0.35 -3.64 8.69
N ARG A 122 0.73 -2.86 8.54
CA ARG A 122 1.09 -1.82 9.52
C ARG A 122 0.04 -0.71 9.56
N LYS A 123 -0.37 -0.19 8.41
CA LYS A 123 -1.38 0.87 8.29
C LYS A 123 -2.69 0.49 9.00
N LEU A 124 -3.20 -0.71 8.76
CA LEU A 124 -4.45 -1.18 9.36
C LEU A 124 -4.36 -1.40 10.88
N LYS A 125 -3.22 -1.92 11.37
CA LYS A 125 -2.98 -2.17 12.79
C LYS A 125 -2.60 -0.91 13.57
N GLN A 126 -1.67 -0.15 13.02
CA GLN A 126 -0.98 0.94 13.72
C GLN A 126 -1.50 2.32 13.33
N GLY A 127 -2.40 2.39 12.36
CA GLY A 127 -2.98 3.64 11.86
C GLY A 127 -2.15 4.35 10.80
N THR A 128 -0.89 3.96 10.59
CA THR A 128 -0.02 4.61 9.61
C THR A 128 0.93 3.61 8.99
N GLY A 129 0.91 3.53 7.68
CA GLY A 129 1.94 2.88 6.89
C GLY A 129 3.03 3.88 6.53
N VAL A 130 4.28 3.48 6.62
CA VAL A 130 5.40 4.34 6.20
C VAL A 130 6.31 3.55 5.27
N LYS A 131 6.65 4.16 4.14
CA LYS A 131 7.64 3.64 3.19
C LYS A 131 8.81 4.59 3.07
N GLY A 132 10.00 4.02 2.96
CA GLY A 132 11.21 4.76 2.64
C GLY A 132 11.63 4.43 1.20
N VAL A 133 12.01 5.47 0.45
CA VAL A 133 12.48 5.37 -0.94
C VAL A 133 13.92 5.85 -0.99
N PHE A 134 14.85 4.94 -1.18
CA PHE A 134 16.28 5.20 -1.05
C PHE A 134 17.04 4.81 -2.32
N TRP A 135 18.22 5.37 -2.47
CA TRP A 135 19.24 4.88 -3.38
C TRP A 135 20.16 3.92 -2.64
N ASP A 136 20.31 2.70 -3.14
CA ASP A 136 21.25 1.70 -2.64
C ASP A 136 22.44 1.58 -3.61
N PRO A 137 23.59 2.17 -3.31
CA PRO A 137 24.76 2.17 -4.21
C PRO A 137 25.43 0.81 -4.32
N GLU A 138 25.23 -0.12 -3.36
CA GLU A 138 25.84 -1.44 -3.37
C GLU A 138 25.03 -2.46 -4.21
N ALA A 139 23.79 -2.14 -4.55
CA ALA A 139 22.94 -3.00 -5.35
C ALA A 139 23.52 -3.26 -6.74
N ARG A 140 23.19 -4.42 -7.31
CA ARG A 140 23.64 -4.84 -8.66
C ARG A 140 25.16 -4.77 -8.88
N GLY A 141 25.94 -5.12 -7.87
CA GLY A 141 27.40 -5.15 -7.98
C GLY A 141 28.04 -3.76 -8.08
N GLY A 142 27.41 -2.75 -7.48
CA GLY A 142 27.93 -1.38 -7.41
C GLY A 142 27.37 -0.41 -8.47
N VAL A 143 26.49 -0.89 -9.35
CA VAL A 143 25.75 -0.01 -10.28
C VAL A 143 24.70 0.84 -9.55
N GLY A 144 24.26 0.37 -8.38
CA GLY A 144 23.22 0.97 -7.57
C GLY A 144 21.80 0.71 -8.10
N GLU A 145 20.81 0.78 -7.20
CA GLU A 145 19.40 0.64 -7.55
C GLU A 145 18.52 1.36 -6.54
N ILE A 146 17.27 1.65 -6.94
CA ILE A 146 16.26 2.22 -6.06
C ILE A 146 15.74 1.12 -5.13
N ALA A 147 15.82 1.37 -3.83
CA ALA A 147 15.32 0.48 -2.78
C ALA A 147 14.10 1.09 -2.11
N ILE A 148 13.00 0.35 -2.07
CA ILE A 148 11.77 0.74 -1.37
C ILE A 148 11.58 -0.20 -0.19
N ARG A 149 11.41 0.36 1.00
CA ARG A 149 11.34 -0.45 2.24
C ARG A 149 10.16 -0.05 3.10
N PRO A 150 9.43 -1.02 3.69
CA PRO A 150 8.41 -0.74 4.67
C PRO A 150 9.08 -0.35 6.00
N MET A 151 8.83 0.87 6.48
CA MET A 151 9.46 1.41 7.66
C MET A 151 8.67 1.09 8.94
N ASN A 152 9.37 0.85 10.04
CA ASN A 152 8.75 0.64 11.34
C ASN A 152 8.51 1.99 12.02
N LEU A 153 7.25 2.36 12.22
CA LEU A 153 6.87 3.65 12.81
C LEU A 153 7.45 3.86 14.21
N LEU A 154 7.70 2.80 15.00
CA LEU A 154 8.35 2.90 16.31
C LEU A 154 9.79 3.44 16.24
N MET A 155 10.45 3.27 15.09
CA MET A 155 11.84 3.62 14.87
C MET A 155 12.02 4.99 14.20
N LEU A 156 10.93 5.71 13.93
CA LEU A 156 10.95 7.00 13.22
C LEU A 156 10.59 8.13 14.18
N TYR A 157 11.36 9.23 14.13
CA TYR A 157 11.17 10.38 15.01
C TYR A 157 11.26 11.68 14.20
N TRP A 158 10.33 12.58 14.49
CA TRP A 158 10.17 13.89 13.85
C TRP A 158 9.76 14.92 14.90
N GLU A 159 9.75 16.19 14.54
CA GLU A 159 9.34 17.26 15.43
C GLU A 159 7.86 17.10 15.84
N PRO A 160 7.57 17.09 17.15
CA PRO A 160 6.18 17.05 17.64
C PRO A 160 5.38 18.27 17.18
N GLY A 161 4.11 18.05 16.81
CA GLY A 161 3.19 19.13 16.39
C GLY A 161 3.31 19.53 14.92
N VAL A 162 4.01 18.75 14.08
CA VAL A 162 4.01 18.96 12.62
C VAL A 162 3.05 17.97 11.95
N ALA A 163 2.21 18.48 11.05
CA ALA A 163 1.28 17.66 10.26
C ALA A 163 1.96 16.94 9.08
N ASP A 164 3.05 17.51 8.55
CA ASP A 164 3.85 16.92 7.49
C ASP A 164 5.30 16.81 7.95
N ILE A 165 5.89 15.62 7.82
CA ILE A 165 7.31 15.38 8.12
C ILE A 165 8.24 16.32 7.35
N GLN A 166 7.82 16.77 6.17
CA GLN A 166 8.64 17.68 5.35
C GLN A 166 8.81 19.07 5.99
N ALA A 167 7.95 19.43 6.95
CA ALA A 167 8.08 20.66 7.73
C ALA A 167 9.03 20.50 8.95
N SER A 168 9.33 19.27 9.36
CA SER A 168 10.28 19.01 10.44
C SER A 168 11.70 19.40 10.05
N PRO A 169 12.45 20.14 10.88
CA PRO A 169 13.87 20.48 10.60
C PRO A 169 14.79 19.25 10.68
N HIS A 170 14.45 18.29 11.54
CA HIS A 170 15.19 17.04 11.71
C HIS A 170 14.26 15.84 11.61
N PHE A 171 14.77 14.75 11.04
CA PHE A 171 14.08 13.47 10.98
C PHE A 171 15.08 12.37 11.32
N PHE A 172 14.70 11.45 12.20
CA PHE A 172 15.55 10.34 12.61
C PHE A 172 14.90 9.01 12.30
N SER A 173 15.70 8.10 11.75
CA SER A 173 15.35 6.71 11.59
C SER A 173 16.36 5.86 12.37
N LEU A 174 15.87 5.01 13.26
CA LEU A 174 16.70 4.14 14.08
C LEU A 174 16.67 2.71 13.54
N SER A 175 17.81 2.04 13.58
CA SER A 175 17.91 0.62 13.29
C SER A 175 18.74 -0.09 14.36
N MET A 176 18.44 -1.36 14.61
CA MET A 176 19.26 -2.21 15.49
C MET A 176 20.05 -3.19 14.63
N GLU A 177 21.35 -3.06 14.68
CA GLU A 177 22.27 -3.89 13.92
C GLU A 177 23.17 -4.71 14.87
N ASN A 178 23.69 -5.84 14.38
CA ASN A 178 24.62 -6.65 15.17
C ASN A 178 25.93 -5.90 15.36
N THR A 179 26.35 -5.77 16.62
CA THR A 179 27.53 -5.02 17.03
C THR A 179 28.82 -5.47 16.33
N LYS A 180 29.02 -6.80 16.21
CA LYS A 180 30.22 -7.34 15.55
C LYS A 180 30.25 -7.02 14.06
N GLN A 181 29.08 -7.06 13.38
CA GLN A 181 28.97 -6.69 11.97
C GLN A 181 29.24 -5.20 11.76
N LEU A 182 28.74 -4.34 12.66
CA LEU A 182 29.03 -2.90 12.65
C LEU A 182 30.51 -2.61 12.85
N GLU A 183 31.16 -3.27 13.82
CA GLU A 183 32.59 -3.09 14.09
C GLU A 183 33.48 -3.57 12.93
N ASN A 184 33.04 -4.61 12.20
CA ASN A 184 33.73 -5.07 11.02
C ASN A 184 33.60 -4.09 9.84
N ARG A 185 32.41 -3.52 9.66
CA ARG A 185 32.12 -2.52 8.60
C ARG A 185 32.74 -1.16 8.94
N TRP A 186 32.72 -0.79 10.24
CA TRP A 186 33.17 0.50 10.76
C TRP A 186 34.17 0.30 11.91
N PRO A 187 35.47 0.10 11.61
CA PRO A 187 36.49 -0.18 12.65
C PRO A 187 36.60 0.86 13.75
N GLN A 188 36.16 2.10 13.49
CA GLN A 188 36.12 3.20 14.47
C GLN A 188 35.14 2.96 15.64
N LEU A 189 34.24 2.00 15.52
CA LEU A 189 33.30 1.61 16.58
C LEU A 189 33.90 0.60 17.57
N LYS A 190 35.06 -0.01 17.30
CA LYS A 190 35.65 -1.02 18.18
C LYS A 190 35.81 -0.49 19.60
N GLY A 191 35.21 -1.19 20.56
CA GLY A 191 35.21 -0.81 21.96
C GLY A 191 34.24 0.33 22.34
N ARG A 192 33.43 0.85 21.42
CA ARG A 192 32.43 1.91 21.65
C ARG A 192 31.00 1.52 21.30
N SER A 193 30.77 0.28 20.95
CA SER A 193 29.53 -0.21 20.32
C SER A 193 28.41 -0.59 21.31
N ALA A 194 28.56 -0.32 22.62
CA ALA A 194 27.46 -0.51 23.57
C ALA A 194 26.38 0.56 23.36
N SER A 195 25.16 0.15 23.01
CA SER A 195 24.06 1.08 22.81
C SER A 195 23.50 1.59 24.13
N VAL A 196 23.46 2.91 24.28
CA VAL A 196 22.83 3.59 25.42
C VAL A 196 21.38 3.99 25.13
N LEU A 197 20.96 3.94 23.85
CA LEU A 197 19.62 4.34 23.46
C LEU A 197 18.61 3.21 23.74
N ASP A 198 17.67 3.48 24.62
CA ASP A 198 16.50 2.65 24.81
C ASP A 198 15.53 2.86 23.64
N VAL A 199 15.14 1.79 22.94
CA VAL A 199 14.29 1.83 21.77
C VAL A 199 13.01 1.03 22.04
N PRO A 200 11.82 1.62 21.84
CA PRO A 200 10.57 0.91 22.01
C PRO A 200 10.46 -0.25 21.01
N ARG A 201 9.88 -1.36 21.45
CA ARG A 201 9.78 -2.60 20.67
C ARG A 201 8.41 -3.22 20.80
N PHE A 202 8.00 -3.92 19.76
CA PHE A 202 6.86 -4.81 19.86
C PHE A 202 7.20 -6.00 20.75
N LEU A 203 6.27 -6.36 21.64
CA LEU A 203 6.41 -7.53 22.49
C LEU A 203 6.05 -8.78 21.67
N HIS A 204 7.03 -9.61 21.39
CA HIS A 204 6.87 -10.93 20.77
C HIS A 204 6.98 -12.06 21.83
N ASP A 205 6.84 -13.30 21.40
CA ASP A 205 6.73 -14.49 22.27
C ASP A 205 7.99 -14.84 23.10
N GLY A 206 8.89 -13.95 23.24
CA GLY A 206 10.08 -14.10 24.08
C GLY A 206 10.84 -12.79 24.19
N GLY A 207 11.67 -12.69 25.19
CA GLY A 207 12.59 -11.56 25.30
C GLY A 207 13.55 -11.54 24.10
N LEU A 208 13.51 -10.47 23.31
CA LEU A 208 14.52 -10.29 22.26
C LEU A 208 15.86 -10.01 22.95
N ASP A 209 16.81 -10.93 22.79
CA ASP A 209 18.17 -10.68 23.27
C ASP A 209 18.81 -9.56 22.44
N THR A 210 19.10 -8.44 23.10
CA THR A 210 19.70 -7.26 22.48
C THR A 210 21.12 -7.00 22.96
N THR A 211 21.71 -7.91 23.71
CA THR A 211 23.05 -7.76 24.30
C THR A 211 24.14 -7.57 23.25
N GLU A 212 23.99 -8.16 22.07
CA GLU A 212 24.92 -8.02 20.95
C GLU A 212 24.43 -7.04 19.86
N LYS A 213 23.48 -6.15 20.16
CA LYS A 213 22.95 -5.19 19.20
C LYS A 213 23.27 -3.76 19.61
N SER A 214 23.61 -2.94 18.61
CA SER A 214 23.80 -1.51 18.74
C SER A 214 22.76 -0.75 17.93
N VAL A 215 22.33 0.39 18.45
CA VAL A 215 21.39 1.28 17.74
C VAL A 215 22.17 2.20 16.82
N VAL A 216 21.89 2.11 15.55
CA VAL A 216 22.39 3.02 14.52
C VAL A 216 21.31 4.06 14.27
N VAL A 217 21.71 5.32 14.21
CA VAL A 217 20.84 6.46 13.95
C VAL A 217 21.16 7.02 12.57
N ASP A 218 20.15 7.03 11.73
CA ASP A 218 20.11 7.73 10.45
C ASP A 218 19.43 9.08 10.68
N TRP A 219 20.20 10.15 10.67
CA TRP A 219 19.75 11.51 10.92
C TRP A 219 19.69 12.29 9.61
N TYR A 220 18.50 12.69 9.23
CA TYR A 220 18.23 13.60 8.12
C TYR A 220 17.90 14.98 8.67
N TYR A 221 18.45 16.03 8.06
CA TYR A 221 18.19 17.40 8.48
C TYR A 221 18.24 18.37 7.32
N LYS A 222 17.50 19.46 7.45
CA LYS A 222 17.36 20.47 6.43
C LYS A 222 18.15 21.71 6.80
N LYS A 223 18.92 22.22 5.83
CA LYS A 223 19.76 23.40 5.99
C LYS A 223 19.57 24.30 4.77
N PRO A 224 19.33 25.62 4.93
CA PRO A 224 19.30 26.53 3.79
C PRO A 224 20.71 26.73 3.23
N ASP A 225 20.85 26.77 1.91
CA ASP A 225 22.07 27.20 1.24
C ASP A 225 22.16 28.75 1.19
N GLU A 226 23.25 29.28 0.64
CA GLU A 226 23.46 30.72 0.48
C GLU A 226 22.41 31.38 -0.43
N ALA A 227 21.77 30.63 -1.31
CA ALA A 227 20.69 31.09 -2.20
C ALA A 227 19.29 30.94 -1.58
N GLY A 228 19.19 30.47 -0.31
CA GLY A 228 17.93 30.23 0.40
C GLY A 228 17.20 28.95 -0.04
N ARG A 229 17.81 28.06 -0.82
CA ARG A 229 17.26 26.75 -1.16
C ARG A 229 17.48 25.80 0.01
N THR A 230 16.51 24.95 0.30
CA THR A 230 16.60 23.94 1.35
C THR A 230 17.38 22.73 0.84
N LEU A 231 18.55 22.48 1.39
CA LEU A 231 19.34 21.28 1.16
C LEU A 231 18.98 20.22 2.20
N LEU A 232 18.85 18.97 1.75
CA LEU A 232 18.72 17.81 2.62
C LEU A 232 20.10 17.22 2.90
N HIS A 233 20.51 17.17 4.15
CA HIS A 233 21.72 16.49 4.59
C HIS A 233 21.40 15.19 5.32
N TYR A 234 22.38 14.32 5.38
CA TYR A 234 22.26 13.00 6.00
C TYR A 234 23.52 12.70 6.83
N CYS A 235 23.31 12.23 8.03
CA CYS A 235 24.37 11.74 8.91
C CYS A 235 23.98 10.39 9.52
N LYS A 236 24.85 9.41 9.40
CA LYS A 236 24.75 8.12 10.07
C LYS A 236 25.71 8.08 11.23
N PHE A 237 25.23 7.78 12.42
CA PHE A 237 26.06 7.68 13.62
C PHE A 237 25.61 6.56 14.55
N CYS A 238 26.54 6.10 15.39
CA CYS A 238 26.30 5.12 16.43
C CYS A 238 27.11 5.49 17.66
N ASN A 239 26.48 5.55 18.85
CA ASN A 239 27.12 5.90 20.13
C ASN A 239 28.01 7.15 20.11
N GLY A 240 27.56 8.21 19.46
CA GLY A 240 28.30 9.46 19.35
C GLY A 240 29.45 9.43 18.34
N VAL A 241 29.62 8.33 17.60
CA VAL A 241 30.63 8.20 16.54
C VAL A 241 29.96 8.40 15.18
N VAL A 242 30.43 9.36 14.41
CA VAL A 242 30.00 9.58 13.03
C VAL A 242 30.51 8.44 12.16
N LEU A 243 29.61 7.75 11.49
CA LEU A 243 29.93 6.70 10.51
C LEU A 243 30.04 7.29 9.11
N TYR A 244 29.11 8.16 8.76
CA TYR A 244 29.06 8.87 7.50
C TYR A 244 28.31 10.20 7.68
N ALA A 245 28.72 11.26 7.01
CA ALA A 245 27.98 12.51 6.95
C ALA A 245 28.15 13.16 5.58
N SER A 246 27.04 13.57 4.95
CA SER A 246 27.04 14.22 3.63
C SER A 246 27.71 15.57 3.63
N GLU A 247 27.70 16.32 4.73
CA GLU A 247 28.44 17.59 4.85
C GLU A 247 29.95 17.40 4.95
N ASN A 248 30.41 16.22 5.36
CA ASN A 248 31.84 15.89 5.41
C ASN A 248 32.37 15.43 4.04
N ASP A 249 31.48 15.20 3.06
CA ASP A 249 31.83 14.88 1.69
C ASP A 249 31.85 16.17 0.84
N PRO A 250 33.03 16.58 0.31
CA PRO A 250 33.13 17.79 -0.49
C PRO A 250 32.19 17.83 -1.72
N ALA A 251 31.80 16.68 -2.25
CA ALA A 251 30.89 16.59 -3.40
C ALA A 251 29.43 16.87 -3.01
N LEU A 252 29.06 16.65 -1.76
CA LEU A 252 27.69 16.76 -1.25
C LEU A 252 27.47 17.94 -0.30
N ALA A 253 28.54 18.51 0.26
CA ALA A 253 28.45 19.59 1.24
C ALA A 253 27.65 20.81 0.74
N GLY A 254 27.83 21.20 -0.52
CA GLY A 254 27.10 22.31 -1.15
C GLY A 254 25.89 21.91 -1.98
N ARG A 255 25.63 20.60 -2.16
CA ARG A 255 24.54 20.05 -2.99
C ARG A 255 23.43 19.42 -2.16
N GLY A 256 23.78 18.86 -1.00
CA GLY A 256 22.90 18.02 -0.22
C GLY A 256 23.00 16.53 -0.58
N PHE A 257 22.38 15.68 0.22
CA PHE A 257 22.40 14.22 0.03
C PHE A 257 21.50 13.77 -1.12
N TYR A 258 20.27 14.33 -1.20
CA TYR A 258 19.35 14.15 -2.32
C TYR A 258 18.97 15.50 -2.91
N ASP A 259 19.05 15.61 -4.23
CA ASP A 259 18.78 16.86 -4.98
C ASP A 259 17.35 17.36 -4.79
N HIS A 260 16.40 16.48 -4.53
CA HIS A 260 15.00 16.86 -4.32
C HIS A 260 14.74 17.58 -2.98
N GLY A 261 15.71 17.62 -2.06
CA GLY A 261 15.61 18.35 -0.78
C GLY A 261 14.52 17.85 0.20
N LYS A 262 13.92 16.68 -0.04
CA LYS A 262 12.84 16.09 0.76
C LYS A 262 13.34 14.89 1.54
N TYR A 263 12.74 14.63 2.71
CA TYR A 263 12.95 13.36 3.40
C TYR A 263 12.46 12.20 2.53
N PRO A 264 13.24 11.11 2.42
CA PRO A 264 12.91 9.97 1.57
C PRO A 264 11.88 9.04 2.21
N PHE A 265 10.92 9.59 2.95
CA PHE A 265 9.88 8.85 3.66
C PHE A 265 8.51 9.34 3.23
N VAL A 266 7.60 8.40 3.00
CA VAL A 266 6.21 8.69 2.68
C VAL A 266 5.31 8.10 3.77
N PHE A 267 4.59 8.98 4.46
CA PHE A 267 3.61 8.62 5.47
C PHE A 267 2.23 8.49 4.82
N ASP A 268 1.55 7.42 5.14
CA ASP A 268 0.21 7.08 4.67
C ASP A 268 -0.69 6.76 5.87
N PRO A 269 -1.28 7.79 6.54
CA PRO A 269 -2.20 7.58 7.64
C PRO A 269 -3.52 6.98 7.15
N LEU A 270 -4.11 6.09 7.97
CA LEU A 270 -5.43 5.52 7.71
C LEU A 270 -6.53 6.54 8.03
N PHE A 271 -6.56 7.00 9.25
CA PHE A 271 -7.39 8.11 9.72
C PHE A 271 -6.47 9.20 10.23
N MET A 272 -6.68 10.41 9.75
CA MET A 272 -5.79 11.54 10.07
C MET A 272 -5.97 11.96 11.53
N GLU A 273 -4.88 12.39 12.15
CA GLU A 273 -4.82 13.03 13.46
C GLU A 273 -4.29 14.46 13.26
N GLU A 274 -4.89 15.45 13.91
CA GLU A 274 -4.45 16.84 13.79
C GLU A 274 -3.03 17.00 14.34
N ASP A 275 -2.25 17.88 13.73
CA ASP A 275 -0.87 18.20 14.11
C ASP A 275 0.07 16.98 14.19
N SER A 276 -0.24 15.92 13.44
CA SER A 276 0.58 14.71 13.36
C SER A 276 0.59 14.13 11.95
N PRO A 277 1.76 13.69 11.43
CA PRO A 277 1.83 12.94 10.19
C PRO A 277 1.38 11.48 10.37
N ALA A 278 1.31 11.01 11.62
CA ALA A 278 0.81 9.69 11.99
C ALA A 278 -0.65 9.79 12.44
N GLY A 279 -1.48 8.88 11.95
CA GLY A 279 -2.89 8.78 12.29
C GLY A 279 -3.20 7.60 13.22
N PHE A 280 -4.48 7.27 13.33
CA PHE A 280 -4.98 6.12 14.09
C PHE A 280 -5.60 5.06 13.17
N GLY A 281 -5.75 3.85 13.67
CA GLY A 281 -6.15 2.68 12.89
C GLY A 281 -7.48 2.05 13.35
N TYR A 282 -7.84 0.95 12.69
CA TYR A 282 -9.04 0.21 13.03
C TYR A 282 -9.02 -0.34 14.47
N ILE A 283 -7.85 -0.74 14.96
CA ILE A 283 -7.73 -1.24 16.34
C ILE A 283 -8.14 -0.17 17.33
N ASP A 284 -7.68 1.06 17.14
CA ASP A 284 -7.98 2.18 18.04
C ASP A 284 -9.49 2.43 18.18
N VAL A 285 -10.24 2.23 17.09
CA VAL A 285 -11.70 2.46 17.04
C VAL A 285 -12.49 1.25 17.55
N MET A 286 -12.00 0.02 17.30
CA MET A 286 -12.74 -1.21 17.57
C MET A 286 -12.44 -1.86 18.92
N LYS A 287 -11.33 -1.52 19.59
CA LYS A 287 -10.88 -2.20 20.80
C LYS A 287 -11.88 -2.14 21.96
N GLU A 288 -12.68 -1.09 22.06
CA GLU A 288 -13.71 -1.01 23.11
C GLU A 288 -14.85 -2.00 22.87
N CYS A 289 -15.32 -2.14 21.63
CA CYS A 289 -16.32 -3.14 21.27
C CYS A 289 -15.78 -4.55 21.49
N GLN A 290 -14.54 -4.83 21.09
CA GLN A 290 -13.87 -6.11 21.32
C GLN A 290 -13.74 -6.41 22.82
N THR A 291 -13.37 -5.41 23.64
CA THR A 291 -13.31 -5.53 25.10
C THR A 291 -14.66 -5.93 25.68
N ALA A 292 -15.74 -5.31 25.23
CA ALA A 292 -17.09 -5.65 25.71
C ALA A 292 -17.48 -7.09 25.35
N ILE A 293 -17.18 -7.54 24.13
CA ILE A 293 -17.42 -8.90 23.66
C ILE A 293 -16.65 -9.91 24.52
N ASP A 294 -15.36 -9.68 24.74
CA ASP A 294 -14.48 -10.61 25.45
C ASP A 294 -14.81 -10.68 26.95
N ARG A 295 -15.20 -9.56 27.57
CA ARG A 295 -15.72 -9.54 28.96
C ARG A 295 -17.02 -10.30 29.07
N MET A 296 -17.92 -10.20 28.10
CA MET A 296 -19.16 -10.99 28.10
C MET A 296 -18.89 -12.48 27.90
N ASN A 297 -17.97 -12.84 26.99
CA ASN A 297 -17.55 -14.21 26.81
C ASN A 297 -16.94 -14.77 28.10
N HIS A 298 -16.07 -14.01 28.77
CA HIS A 298 -15.51 -14.39 30.07
C HIS A 298 -16.61 -14.66 31.12
N ALA A 299 -17.58 -13.74 31.27
CA ALA A 299 -18.69 -13.91 32.20
C ALA A 299 -19.57 -15.12 31.86
N MET A 300 -19.75 -15.39 30.56
CA MET A 300 -20.48 -16.58 30.09
C MET A 300 -19.72 -17.87 30.43
N ASP A 301 -18.41 -17.92 30.17
CA ASP A 301 -17.56 -19.06 30.48
C ASP A 301 -17.54 -19.34 31.99
N GLU A 302 -17.38 -18.30 32.83
CA GLU A 302 -17.48 -18.44 34.28
C GLU A 302 -18.85 -19.02 34.71
N ASN A 303 -19.95 -18.49 34.16
CA ASN A 303 -21.28 -18.96 34.49
C ASN A 303 -21.49 -20.42 34.07
N VAL A 304 -21.03 -20.81 32.86
CA VAL A 304 -21.10 -22.20 32.37
C VAL A 304 -20.29 -23.12 33.27
N LEU A 305 -19.06 -22.72 33.63
CA LEU A 305 -18.20 -23.49 34.54
C LEU A 305 -18.83 -23.66 35.95
N LEU A 306 -19.43 -22.58 36.48
CA LEU A 306 -20.14 -22.63 37.77
C LEU A 306 -21.41 -23.44 37.69
N ALA A 307 -22.18 -23.34 36.60
CA ALA A 307 -23.40 -24.11 36.41
C ALA A 307 -23.14 -25.60 36.15
N SER A 308 -21.99 -25.95 35.55
CA SER A 308 -21.58 -27.33 35.30
C SER A 308 -21.14 -28.08 36.58
N LYS A 309 -20.73 -27.33 37.62
CA LYS A 309 -20.33 -27.89 38.91
C LYS A 309 -21.48 -27.77 39.90
N GLN A 310 -22.09 -28.91 40.26
CA GLN A 310 -23.09 -28.92 41.31
C GLN A 310 -22.41 -28.57 42.63
N ARG A 311 -22.79 -27.45 43.22
CA ARG A 311 -22.26 -26.96 44.50
C ARG A 311 -23.34 -27.14 45.57
N TYR A 312 -22.91 -27.41 46.78
CA TYR A 312 -23.81 -27.62 47.90
C TYR A 312 -23.48 -26.66 49.04
N VAL A 313 -24.47 -26.23 49.74
CA VAL A 313 -24.33 -25.57 51.03
C VAL A 313 -24.56 -26.61 52.11
N LEU A 314 -23.55 -26.82 52.94
CA LEU A 314 -23.56 -27.72 54.05
C LEU A 314 -23.55 -26.92 55.36
N SER A 315 -24.38 -27.30 56.32
CA SER A 315 -24.24 -26.81 57.68
C SER A 315 -23.19 -27.65 58.44
N ASP A 316 -22.36 -27.01 59.26
CA ASP A 316 -21.34 -27.69 60.06
C ASP A 316 -21.95 -28.84 60.93
N THR A 317 -23.26 -28.79 61.20
CA THR A 317 -23.98 -29.79 61.95
C THR A 317 -24.57 -30.90 61.08
N ALA A 318 -24.41 -30.87 59.76
CA ALA A 318 -25.02 -31.84 58.82
C ALA A 318 -24.40 -33.25 58.93
N GLY A 319 -23.15 -33.36 59.39
CA GLY A 319 -22.44 -34.63 59.51
C GLY A 319 -22.25 -35.41 58.22
N VAL A 320 -22.19 -34.70 57.08
CA VAL A 320 -21.96 -35.27 55.74
C VAL A 320 -20.47 -35.55 55.57
N ASN A 321 -20.15 -36.74 55.06
CA ASN A 321 -18.76 -37.03 54.68
C ASN A 321 -18.39 -36.29 53.38
N GLU A 322 -17.63 -35.20 53.50
CA GLU A 322 -17.25 -34.34 52.38
C GLU A 322 -16.33 -35.03 51.37
N GLU A 323 -15.48 -35.98 51.85
CA GLU A 323 -14.60 -36.75 50.98
C GLU A 323 -15.39 -37.70 50.09
N GLU A 324 -16.41 -38.36 50.64
CA GLU A 324 -17.29 -39.22 49.85
C GLU A 324 -18.20 -38.44 48.92
N LEU A 325 -18.65 -37.25 49.32
CA LEU A 325 -19.46 -36.35 48.49
C LEU A 325 -18.65 -35.79 47.31
N ALA A 326 -17.37 -35.55 47.51
CA ALA A 326 -16.47 -35.06 46.47
C ALA A 326 -16.01 -36.16 45.48
N ASP A 327 -16.06 -37.43 45.89
CA ASP A 327 -15.66 -38.57 45.08
C ASP A 327 -16.82 -39.06 44.19
N LEU A 328 -16.85 -38.59 42.96
CA LEU A 328 -17.88 -38.95 41.95
C LEU A 328 -17.86 -40.42 41.53
N SER A 329 -16.91 -41.23 41.99
CA SER A 329 -16.86 -42.67 41.74
C SER A 329 -17.66 -43.49 42.75
N ARG A 330 -18.16 -42.88 43.82
CA ARG A 330 -18.93 -43.50 44.86
C ARG A 330 -20.42 -43.25 44.70
N ASP A 331 -21.18 -44.33 44.69
CA ASP A 331 -22.66 -44.29 44.60
C ASP A 331 -23.33 -43.93 45.90
N ILE A 332 -22.66 -44.09 47.06
CA ILE A 332 -23.20 -43.88 48.39
C ILE A 332 -22.35 -42.91 49.19
N VAL A 333 -23.00 -41.89 49.78
CA VAL A 333 -22.40 -40.92 50.69
C VAL A 333 -22.99 -41.14 52.12
N HIS A 334 -22.11 -41.31 53.10
CA HIS A 334 -22.52 -41.53 54.47
C HIS A 334 -22.73 -40.20 55.20
N VAL A 335 -23.81 -40.18 56.02
CA VAL A 335 -24.20 -39.04 56.83
C VAL A 335 -24.35 -39.46 58.26
N ALA A 336 -23.62 -38.84 59.18
CA ALA A 336 -23.64 -39.16 60.61
C ALA A 336 -24.73 -38.42 61.40
N GLY A 337 -25.58 -37.60 60.76
CA GLY A 337 -26.60 -36.78 61.39
C GLY A 337 -27.96 -36.87 60.71
N ARG A 338 -28.89 -35.97 61.06
CA ARG A 338 -30.18 -35.83 60.37
C ARG A 338 -30.05 -34.91 59.20
N LEU A 339 -30.33 -35.41 58.00
CA LEU A 339 -30.48 -34.59 56.82
C LEU A 339 -31.84 -33.88 56.86
N GLY A 340 -31.79 -32.53 56.95
CA GLY A 340 -32.95 -31.69 56.77
C GLY A 340 -32.64 -30.68 55.63
N ASP A 341 -33.66 -30.10 54.99
CA ASP A 341 -33.55 -29.17 53.93
C ASP A 341 -32.70 -27.94 54.28
N GLU A 342 -32.53 -27.61 55.54
CA GLU A 342 -31.69 -26.52 56.04
C GLU A 342 -30.21 -26.92 56.23
N SER A 343 -29.95 -28.24 56.38
CA SER A 343 -28.61 -28.77 56.65
C SER A 343 -27.80 -29.03 55.35
N PHE A 344 -28.52 -29.41 54.29
CA PHE A 344 -27.92 -29.73 52.97
C PHE A 344 -28.85 -29.27 51.87
N ARG A 345 -28.37 -28.37 51.04
CA ARG A 345 -29.11 -27.94 49.87
C ARG A 345 -28.18 -27.63 48.69
N PRO A 346 -28.61 -27.92 47.47
CA PRO A 346 -27.82 -27.50 46.29
C PRO A 346 -27.80 -25.98 46.17
N LEU A 347 -26.62 -25.43 45.92
CA LEU A 347 -26.47 -24.02 45.59
C LEU A 347 -26.82 -23.85 44.11
N GLN A 348 -28.00 -23.32 43.85
CA GLN A 348 -28.43 -23.06 42.49
C GLN A 348 -27.66 -21.84 41.93
N THR A 349 -26.93 -22.04 40.86
CA THR A 349 -26.35 -20.97 40.10
C THR A 349 -27.40 -20.44 39.14
N ALA A 350 -27.66 -19.14 39.18
CA ALA A 350 -28.57 -18.51 38.22
C ALA A 350 -28.02 -18.67 36.79
N GLY A 351 -28.85 -19.22 35.92
CA GLY A 351 -28.51 -19.35 34.50
C GLY A 351 -28.31 -17.97 33.84
N LEU A 352 -27.57 -17.95 32.72
CA LEU A 352 -27.38 -16.75 31.89
C LEU A 352 -28.74 -16.20 31.44
N GLN A 353 -28.97 -14.93 31.69
CA GLN A 353 -30.15 -14.24 31.18
C GLN A 353 -30.03 -14.01 29.67
N GLY A 354 -31.14 -14.15 28.91
CA GLY A 354 -31.16 -13.93 27.46
C GLY A 354 -30.67 -12.55 27.02
N ASN A 355 -30.82 -11.54 27.88
CA ASN A 355 -30.32 -10.19 27.63
C ASN A 355 -28.78 -10.12 27.45
N SER A 356 -28.01 -11.00 28.12
CA SER A 356 -26.56 -11.06 28.01
C SER A 356 -26.12 -11.50 26.62
N LEU A 357 -26.79 -12.49 26.04
CA LEU A 357 -26.54 -12.96 24.67
C LEU A 357 -26.91 -11.87 23.64
N SER A 358 -28.07 -11.23 23.85
CA SER A 358 -28.49 -10.13 22.95
C SER A 358 -27.52 -8.96 22.99
N TYR A 359 -27.02 -8.58 24.16
CA TYR A 359 -26.02 -7.53 24.32
C TYR A 359 -24.71 -7.88 23.61
N ARG A 360 -24.18 -9.10 23.81
CA ARG A 360 -22.97 -9.56 23.11
C ARG A 360 -23.15 -9.50 21.60
N ASN A 361 -24.26 -9.99 21.08
CA ASN A 361 -24.54 -10.00 19.65
C ASN A 361 -24.66 -8.56 19.10
N SER A 362 -25.29 -7.65 19.86
CA SER A 362 -25.33 -6.21 19.48
C SER A 362 -23.93 -5.60 19.38
N ARG A 363 -22.99 -5.99 20.28
CA ARG A 363 -21.59 -5.52 20.19
C ARG A 363 -20.85 -6.09 18.99
N ILE A 364 -21.14 -7.32 18.60
CA ILE A 364 -20.57 -7.93 17.38
C ILE A 364 -21.07 -7.20 16.15
N GLU A 365 -22.37 -6.92 16.07
CA GLU A 365 -22.93 -6.16 14.94
C GLU A 365 -22.38 -4.72 14.88
N GLU A 366 -22.24 -4.05 16.03
CA GLU A 366 -21.60 -2.72 16.09
C GLU A 366 -20.15 -2.76 15.58
N LEU A 367 -19.38 -3.76 15.94
CA LEU A 367 -18.01 -3.95 15.46
C LEU A 367 -17.97 -4.17 13.95
N LYS A 368 -18.89 -4.95 13.39
CA LYS A 368 -19.03 -5.16 11.95
C LYS A 368 -19.39 -3.85 11.23
N GLU A 369 -20.30 -3.04 11.80
CA GLU A 369 -20.67 -1.74 11.25
C GLU A 369 -19.50 -0.75 11.25
N ILE A 370 -18.76 -0.65 12.37
CA ILE A 370 -17.59 0.23 12.50
C ILE A 370 -16.51 -0.16 11.49
N SER A 371 -16.25 -1.45 11.32
CA SER A 371 -15.25 -1.94 10.37
C SER A 371 -15.70 -1.85 8.91
N GLY A 372 -17.00 -1.68 8.65
CA GLY A 372 -17.59 -1.77 7.32
C GLY A 372 -17.54 -3.18 6.71
N ASN A 373 -17.26 -4.20 7.53
CA ASN A 373 -17.24 -5.60 7.10
C ASN A 373 -18.63 -6.21 7.31
N ARG A 374 -19.55 -5.87 6.42
CA ARG A 374 -20.91 -6.42 6.43
C ARG A 374 -20.93 -7.80 5.77
N ASP A 375 -21.87 -8.64 6.18
CA ASP A 375 -22.02 -10.02 5.64
C ASP A 375 -22.16 -10.03 4.11
N MET A 376 -22.74 -8.98 3.51
CA MET A 376 -22.85 -8.81 2.06
C MET A 376 -21.51 -8.60 1.36
N THR A 377 -20.54 -7.93 1.99
CA THR A 377 -19.19 -7.74 1.43
C THR A 377 -18.37 -9.03 1.50
N GLN A 378 -18.75 -9.96 2.37
CA GLN A 378 -18.12 -11.27 2.55
C GLN A 378 -18.83 -12.40 1.77
N GLY A 379 -19.73 -12.08 0.85
CA GLY A 379 -20.46 -13.07 0.04
C GLY A 379 -21.72 -13.63 0.72
N GLY A 380 -22.14 -13.09 1.85
CA GLY A 380 -23.43 -13.40 2.48
C GLY A 380 -24.58 -12.83 1.64
N THR A 381 -25.57 -13.67 1.27
CA THR A 381 -26.76 -13.21 0.56
C THR A 381 -27.75 -12.60 1.55
N ALA A 382 -28.13 -11.32 1.36
CA ALA A 382 -29.29 -10.78 2.06
C ALA A 382 -30.53 -11.56 1.60
N GLY A 383 -31.31 -12.07 2.56
CA GLY A 383 -32.50 -12.86 2.24
C GLY A 383 -33.43 -12.13 1.28
N GLY A 384 -33.65 -12.71 0.11
CA GLY A 384 -34.60 -12.22 -0.88
C GLY A 384 -34.05 -11.39 -2.04
N VAL A 385 -32.76 -11.05 -2.07
CA VAL A 385 -32.13 -10.31 -3.20
C VAL A 385 -31.45 -11.31 -4.13
N THR A 386 -32.05 -11.56 -5.30
CA THR A 386 -31.55 -12.51 -6.31
C THR A 386 -31.03 -11.83 -7.58
N ALA A 387 -31.33 -10.56 -7.81
CA ALA A 387 -30.87 -9.83 -8.98
C ALA A 387 -29.39 -9.46 -8.86
N ALA A 388 -28.55 -9.87 -9.80
CA ALA A 388 -27.12 -9.59 -9.82
C ALA A 388 -26.79 -8.09 -9.74
N SER A 389 -27.58 -7.23 -10.40
CA SER A 389 -27.44 -5.77 -10.36
C SER A 389 -27.72 -5.17 -8.97
N ALA A 390 -28.69 -5.73 -8.24
CA ALA A 390 -28.99 -5.28 -6.88
C ALA A 390 -27.91 -5.73 -5.88
N ILE A 391 -27.36 -6.92 -6.04
CA ILE A 391 -26.21 -7.40 -5.25
C ILE A 391 -24.99 -6.54 -5.52
N ALA A 392 -24.69 -6.20 -6.78
CA ALA A 392 -23.59 -5.31 -7.13
C ALA A 392 -23.75 -3.91 -6.55
N ALA A 393 -24.95 -3.33 -6.58
CA ALA A 393 -25.24 -2.03 -5.98
C ALA A 393 -25.07 -2.03 -4.45
N LEU A 394 -25.46 -3.12 -3.78
CA LEU A 394 -25.27 -3.28 -2.32
C LEU A 394 -23.79 -3.44 -1.97
N GLN A 395 -23.04 -4.23 -2.74
CA GLN A 395 -21.58 -4.36 -2.59
C GLN A 395 -20.88 -3.02 -2.81
N GLU A 396 -21.30 -2.27 -3.83
CA GLU A 396 -20.76 -0.94 -4.10
C GLU A 396 -21.04 0.03 -2.95
N ALA A 397 -22.25 0.04 -2.40
CA ALA A 397 -22.60 0.84 -1.23
C ALA A 397 -21.78 0.46 0.01
N GLY A 398 -21.53 -0.84 0.23
CA GLY A 398 -20.72 -1.35 1.34
C GLY A 398 -19.22 -1.02 1.22
N SER A 399 -18.72 -0.81 0.02
CA SER A 399 -17.29 -0.56 -0.24
C SER A 399 -16.85 0.90 -0.09
N LYS A 400 -17.73 1.84 0.31
CA LYS A 400 -17.41 3.28 0.39
C LYS A 400 -16.21 3.59 1.28
N LEU A 401 -16.15 2.96 2.46
CA LEU A 401 -15.06 3.16 3.41
C LEU A 401 -13.73 2.61 2.87
N SER A 402 -13.76 1.44 2.23
CA SER A 402 -12.58 0.85 1.58
C SER A 402 -12.07 1.73 0.42
N ARG A 403 -12.97 2.34 -0.34
CA ARG A 403 -12.58 3.26 -1.44
C ARG A 403 -11.89 4.54 -0.95
N ASP A 404 -12.34 5.11 0.16
CA ASP A 404 -11.68 6.30 0.72
C ASP A 404 -10.26 5.99 1.21
N MET A 405 -10.09 4.86 1.90
CA MET A 405 -8.77 4.38 2.30
C MET A 405 -7.82 4.16 1.11
N LEU A 406 -8.34 3.59 0.01
CA LEU A 406 -7.57 3.36 -1.22
C LEU A 406 -7.17 4.68 -1.88
N LYS A 407 -8.06 5.68 -1.93
CA LYS A 407 -7.73 7.02 -2.44
C LYS A 407 -6.60 7.69 -1.64
N SER A 408 -6.59 7.53 -0.31
CA SER A 408 -5.49 8.01 0.52
C SER A 408 -4.18 7.30 0.18
N ALA A 409 -4.21 5.96 0.05
CA ALA A 409 -3.05 5.16 -0.32
C ALA A 409 -2.51 5.52 -1.72
N TYR A 410 -3.39 5.79 -2.69
CA TYR A 410 -2.98 6.21 -4.02
C TYR A 410 -2.30 7.58 -4.04
N ARG A 411 -2.74 8.51 -3.19
CA ARG A 411 -2.03 9.80 -3.00
C ARG A 411 -0.65 9.60 -2.40
N ALA A 412 -0.51 8.68 -1.46
CA ALA A 412 0.80 8.31 -0.90
C ALA A 412 1.69 7.65 -1.97
N PHE A 413 1.14 6.72 -2.75
CA PHE A 413 1.84 6.07 -3.85
C PHE A 413 2.32 7.05 -4.93
N ALA A 414 1.51 8.04 -5.28
CA ALA A 414 1.94 9.09 -6.20
C ALA A 414 3.17 9.85 -5.65
N ARG A 415 3.20 10.15 -4.34
CA ARG A 415 4.38 10.77 -3.70
C ARG A 415 5.62 9.88 -3.75
N GLU A 416 5.47 8.56 -3.60
CA GLU A 416 6.55 7.59 -3.77
C GLU A 416 7.10 7.62 -5.20
N CYS A 417 6.21 7.60 -6.20
CA CYS A 417 6.63 7.67 -7.61
C CYS A 417 7.38 8.97 -7.94
N TYR A 418 7.00 10.11 -7.35
CA TYR A 418 7.78 11.35 -7.50
C TYR A 418 9.19 11.21 -6.91
N LEU A 419 9.35 10.61 -5.74
CA LEU A 419 10.67 10.35 -5.15
C LEU A 419 11.49 9.40 -6.02
N ILE A 420 10.87 8.37 -6.58
CA ILE A 420 11.53 7.43 -7.51
C ILE A 420 12.05 8.18 -8.74
N ILE A 421 11.23 9.03 -9.37
CA ILE A 421 11.62 9.83 -10.54
C ILE A 421 12.76 10.80 -10.19
N ASP A 422 12.71 11.43 -9.01
CA ASP A 422 13.76 12.32 -8.53
C ASP A 422 15.08 11.56 -8.31
N LEU A 423 15.04 10.35 -7.75
CA LEU A 423 16.23 9.49 -7.63
C LEU A 423 16.76 9.01 -8.98
N MET A 424 15.88 8.68 -9.94
CA MET A 424 16.30 8.35 -11.30
C MET A 424 17.02 9.55 -11.97
N ARG A 425 16.51 10.77 -11.75
CA ARG A 425 17.14 12.00 -12.25
C ARG A 425 18.55 12.18 -11.72
N GLN A 426 18.76 11.88 -10.45
CA GLN A 426 20.03 12.09 -9.75
C GLN A 426 21.05 10.98 -10.04
N PHE A 427 20.64 9.71 -10.06
CA PHE A 427 21.55 8.56 -9.98
C PHE A 427 21.58 7.67 -11.21
N TYR A 428 20.66 7.80 -12.17
CA TYR A 428 20.72 7.01 -13.41
C TYR A 428 21.61 7.73 -14.44
N ASP A 429 22.91 7.83 -14.13
CA ASP A 429 23.89 8.51 -15.00
C ASP A 429 24.20 7.72 -16.25
N GLU A 430 24.17 6.39 -16.18
CA GLU A 430 24.39 5.47 -17.28
C GLU A 430 23.08 5.06 -17.95
N GLU A 431 23.16 4.67 -19.22
CA GLU A 431 22.02 4.11 -19.93
C GLU A 431 21.69 2.72 -19.39
N ARG A 432 20.47 2.56 -18.89
CA ARG A 432 19.91 1.32 -18.38
C ARG A 432 18.87 0.77 -19.34
N VAL A 433 18.83 -0.53 -19.55
CA VAL A 433 17.85 -1.16 -20.42
C VAL A 433 16.79 -1.87 -19.58
N PHE A 434 15.54 -1.47 -19.75
CA PHE A 434 14.39 -2.05 -19.07
C PHE A 434 13.63 -2.96 -20.01
N ARG A 435 13.34 -4.18 -19.56
CA ARG A 435 12.48 -5.12 -20.26
C ARG A 435 11.04 -4.83 -19.89
N VAL A 436 10.27 -4.31 -20.82
CA VAL A 436 8.84 -4.00 -20.64
C VAL A 436 7.98 -4.94 -21.47
N ILE A 437 6.72 -5.11 -21.07
CA ILE A 437 5.71 -5.80 -21.86
C ILE A 437 5.01 -4.75 -22.70
N GLY A 438 5.25 -4.78 -24.02
CA GLY A 438 4.61 -3.85 -24.95
C GLY A 438 3.09 -4.05 -25.05
N PRO A 439 2.37 -3.10 -25.67
CA PRO A 439 0.90 -3.14 -25.79
C PRO A 439 0.36 -4.40 -26.49
N ALA A 440 1.19 -5.01 -27.35
CA ALA A 440 0.85 -6.26 -28.07
C ALA A 440 1.22 -7.55 -27.30
N GLY A 441 1.67 -7.44 -26.05
CA GLY A 441 2.12 -8.57 -25.23
C GLY A 441 3.53 -9.07 -25.57
N GLY A 442 4.22 -8.43 -26.52
CA GLY A 442 5.60 -8.70 -26.86
C GLY A 442 6.58 -8.11 -25.83
N ARG A 443 7.77 -8.70 -25.74
CA ARG A 443 8.86 -8.13 -24.91
C ARG A 443 9.56 -7.03 -25.71
N GLU A 444 9.62 -5.85 -25.12
CA GLU A 444 10.35 -4.71 -25.66
C GLU A 444 11.47 -4.31 -24.69
N PHE A 445 12.58 -3.80 -25.23
CA PHE A 445 13.70 -3.31 -24.45
C PHE A 445 13.76 -1.81 -24.60
N VAL A 446 13.55 -1.08 -23.49
CA VAL A 446 13.50 0.37 -23.47
C VAL A 446 14.78 0.89 -22.81
N PRO A 447 15.68 1.57 -23.56
CA PRO A 447 16.81 2.26 -22.97
C PRO A 447 16.34 3.52 -22.25
N PHE A 448 16.91 3.78 -21.07
CA PHE A 448 16.60 4.97 -20.29
C PHE A 448 17.83 5.46 -19.53
N SER A 449 18.00 6.77 -19.50
CA SER A 449 19.01 7.47 -18.70
C SER A 449 18.36 8.67 -17.99
N GLY A 450 18.83 8.99 -16.79
CA GLY A 450 18.44 10.17 -16.03
C GLY A 450 18.68 11.51 -16.74
N ALA A 451 19.53 11.53 -17.76
CA ALA A 451 19.74 12.70 -18.61
C ALA A 451 18.44 13.19 -19.26
N ALA A 452 17.49 12.28 -19.55
CA ALA A 452 16.18 12.64 -20.09
C ALA A 452 15.32 13.47 -19.12
N LEU A 453 15.62 13.41 -17.82
CA LEU A 453 14.90 14.09 -16.73
C LEU A 453 15.59 15.38 -16.27
N ARG A 454 16.82 15.64 -16.72
CA ARG A 454 17.59 16.84 -16.32
C ARG A 454 17.11 18.08 -17.06
N ALA A 455 17.45 19.24 -16.49
CA ALA A 455 17.15 20.54 -17.09
C ALA A 455 17.69 20.66 -18.52
N ARG A 456 16.84 21.09 -19.42
CA ARG A 456 17.19 21.34 -20.84
C ARG A 456 17.13 22.84 -21.13
N PRO A 457 18.08 23.40 -21.89
CA PRO A 457 18.03 24.82 -22.31
C PRO A 457 16.78 25.04 -23.19
N MET A 458 16.00 26.08 -22.88
CA MET A 458 14.79 26.43 -23.62
C MET A 458 15.07 27.16 -24.96
N GLY A 459 16.34 27.41 -25.28
CA GLY A 459 16.76 28.08 -26.52
C GLY A 459 16.81 29.61 -26.41
N LEU A 460 16.98 30.26 -27.56
CA LEU A 460 17.11 31.72 -27.68
C LEU A 460 15.84 32.29 -28.32
N MET A 461 15.22 33.28 -27.69
CA MET A 461 14.13 34.04 -28.26
C MET A 461 14.53 35.52 -28.37
N GLY A 462 14.65 36.02 -29.61
CA GLY A 462 15.09 37.40 -29.85
C GLY A 462 16.50 37.73 -29.35
N GLY A 463 17.41 36.73 -29.24
CA GLY A 463 18.77 36.91 -28.73
C GLY A 463 18.90 36.82 -27.20
N VAL A 464 17.82 36.57 -26.48
CA VAL A 464 17.81 36.37 -25.04
C VAL A 464 17.69 34.86 -24.73
N GLU A 465 18.58 34.34 -23.89
CA GLU A 465 18.50 32.98 -23.40
C GLU A 465 17.25 32.82 -22.49
N LEU A 466 16.38 31.88 -22.84
CA LEU A 466 15.17 31.61 -22.08
C LEU A 466 15.40 30.80 -20.80
N GLY A 467 16.67 30.50 -20.46
CA GLY A 467 17.03 29.70 -19.31
C GLY A 467 16.92 28.21 -19.58
N SER A 468 16.89 27.43 -18.50
CA SER A 468 16.72 25.97 -18.55
C SER A 468 15.41 25.55 -17.87
N ARG A 469 14.77 24.52 -18.43
CA ARG A 469 13.54 23.94 -17.91
C ARG A 469 13.75 22.46 -17.57
N GLU A 470 13.34 22.07 -16.38
CA GLU A 470 13.23 20.66 -16.02
C GLU A 470 11.88 20.08 -16.50
N PRO A 471 11.85 18.83 -17.00
CA PRO A 471 10.61 18.13 -17.28
C PRO A 471 9.77 17.96 -16.01
N VAL A 472 8.47 18.25 -16.09
CA VAL A 472 7.51 18.12 -15.00
C VAL A 472 6.40 17.18 -15.41
N PHE A 473 6.08 16.26 -14.53
CA PHE A 473 5.08 15.22 -14.77
C PHE A 473 3.97 15.25 -13.72
N ASP A 474 2.80 14.76 -14.11
CA ASP A 474 1.71 14.42 -13.21
C ASP A 474 1.58 12.90 -13.12
N ILE A 475 1.36 12.38 -11.93
CA ILE A 475 1.20 10.95 -11.70
C ILE A 475 -0.25 10.67 -11.40
N VAL A 476 -0.88 9.90 -12.28
CA VAL A 476 -2.23 9.38 -12.11
C VAL A 476 -2.13 7.92 -11.70
N VAL A 477 -2.73 7.57 -10.58
CA VAL A 477 -2.72 6.21 -10.06
C VAL A 477 -4.03 5.53 -10.41
N SER A 478 -3.96 4.39 -11.07
CA SER A 478 -5.09 3.50 -11.35
C SER A 478 -4.99 2.23 -10.51
N ALA A 479 -6.14 1.59 -10.27
CA ALA A 479 -6.16 0.27 -9.65
C ALA A 479 -5.86 -0.79 -10.70
N GLU A 480 -4.84 -1.61 -10.47
CA GLU A 480 -4.67 -2.86 -11.21
C GLU A 480 -5.46 -3.95 -10.49
N LYS A 481 -6.69 -4.23 -10.97
CA LYS A 481 -7.53 -5.27 -10.38
C LYS A 481 -6.94 -6.64 -10.70
N LYS A 482 -6.30 -7.26 -9.72
CA LYS A 482 -5.71 -8.60 -9.85
C LYS A 482 -6.69 -9.74 -9.54
N SER A 483 -7.94 -9.45 -9.13
CA SER A 483 -8.89 -10.47 -8.73
C SER A 483 -9.35 -11.33 -9.92
N THR A 484 -9.50 -12.64 -9.69
CA THR A 484 -10.04 -13.58 -10.69
C THR A 484 -11.47 -13.23 -11.11
N PHE A 485 -12.24 -12.58 -10.23
CA PHE A 485 -13.60 -12.14 -10.50
C PHE A 485 -13.63 -10.97 -11.49
N SER A 486 -12.70 -10.04 -11.38
CA SER A 486 -12.51 -8.94 -12.35
C SER A 486 -12.18 -9.48 -13.75
N ARG A 487 -11.34 -10.51 -13.86
CA ARG A 487 -11.01 -11.16 -15.15
C ARG A 487 -12.22 -11.86 -15.77
N LEU A 488 -13.07 -12.49 -14.98
CA LEU A 488 -14.31 -13.10 -15.48
C LEU A 488 -15.26 -12.03 -16.01
N SER A 489 -15.47 -10.95 -15.27
CA SER A 489 -16.30 -9.81 -15.70
C SER A 489 -15.76 -9.15 -16.97
N GLN A 490 -14.44 -8.95 -17.07
CA GLN A 490 -13.80 -8.44 -18.30
C GLN A 490 -14.01 -9.38 -19.50
N ASN A 491 -13.89 -10.69 -19.28
CA ASN A 491 -14.13 -11.68 -20.33
C ASN A 491 -15.58 -11.70 -20.79
N GLU A 492 -16.54 -11.52 -19.88
CA GLU A 492 -17.95 -11.40 -20.23
C GLU A 492 -18.23 -10.12 -21.02
N THR A 493 -17.73 -8.98 -20.56
CA THR A 493 -17.83 -7.71 -21.29
C THR A 493 -17.20 -7.79 -22.68
N ALA A 494 -16.04 -8.44 -22.81
CA ALA A 494 -15.39 -8.63 -24.10
C ALA A 494 -16.23 -9.52 -25.04
N LYS A 495 -16.86 -10.57 -24.52
CA LYS A 495 -17.79 -11.43 -25.29
C LYS A 495 -19.03 -10.65 -25.71
N GLU A 496 -19.61 -9.86 -24.84
CA GLU A 496 -20.76 -8.99 -25.16
C GLU A 496 -20.41 -7.96 -26.24
N CYS A 497 -19.28 -7.26 -26.11
CA CYS A 497 -18.79 -6.35 -27.16
C CYS A 497 -18.60 -7.07 -28.51
N TYR A 498 -18.09 -8.31 -28.47
CA TYR A 498 -17.96 -9.11 -29.71
C TYR A 498 -19.31 -9.51 -30.30
N GLN A 499 -20.25 -9.95 -29.47
CA GLN A 499 -21.61 -10.34 -29.90
C GLN A 499 -22.40 -9.15 -30.44
N LEU A 500 -22.23 -7.96 -29.86
CA LEU A 500 -22.83 -6.70 -30.31
C LEU A 500 -22.17 -6.16 -31.60
N GLY A 501 -21.12 -6.80 -32.08
CA GLY A 501 -20.44 -6.41 -33.32
C GLY A 501 -19.60 -5.12 -33.20
N PHE A 502 -19.14 -4.76 -32.02
CA PHE A 502 -18.31 -3.55 -31.79
C PHE A 502 -17.00 -3.58 -32.58
N PHE A 503 -16.47 -4.74 -32.86
CA PHE A 503 -15.23 -4.90 -33.63
C PHE A 503 -15.45 -4.98 -35.13
N ALA A 504 -16.70 -4.95 -35.61
CA ALA A 504 -17.01 -4.93 -37.02
C ALA A 504 -16.69 -3.55 -37.62
N PRO A 505 -15.91 -3.46 -38.72
CA PRO A 505 -15.47 -2.19 -39.29
C PRO A 505 -16.61 -1.23 -39.69
N GLN A 506 -17.73 -1.77 -40.10
CA GLN A 506 -18.92 -1.00 -40.50
C GLN A 506 -19.65 -0.34 -39.33
N ASN A 507 -19.46 -0.85 -38.11
CA ASN A 507 -20.09 -0.35 -36.89
C ASN A 507 -19.13 0.52 -36.03
N ALA A 508 -17.94 0.84 -36.55
CA ALA A 508 -16.90 1.49 -35.76
C ALA A 508 -17.33 2.81 -35.11
N ASP A 509 -18.06 3.67 -35.83
CA ASP A 509 -18.52 4.95 -35.32
C ASP A 509 -19.59 4.79 -34.24
N ALA A 510 -20.54 3.87 -34.43
CA ALA A 510 -21.56 3.56 -33.43
C ALA A 510 -20.97 2.88 -32.19
N ALA A 511 -20.00 1.99 -32.38
CA ALA A 511 -19.28 1.34 -31.31
C ALA A 511 -18.44 2.34 -30.47
N LEU A 512 -17.79 3.31 -31.12
CA LEU A 512 -17.04 4.39 -30.41
C LEU A 512 -17.98 5.26 -29.58
N ALA A 513 -19.15 5.66 -30.12
CA ALA A 513 -20.14 6.42 -29.38
C ALA A 513 -20.69 5.65 -28.17
N ALA A 514 -20.93 4.34 -28.30
CA ALA A 514 -21.32 3.50 -27.18
C ALA A 514 -20.20 3.37 -26.13
N LEU A 515 -18.95 3.19 -26.56
CA LEU A 515 -17.77 3.11 -25.69
C LEU A 515 -17.46 4.44 -24.97
N GLU A 516 -17.94 5.60 -25.46
CA GLU A 516 -17.82 6.88 -24.73
C GLU A 516 -18.67 6.92 -23.46
N ILE A 517 -19.78 6.22 -23.45
CA ILE A 517 -20.74 6.15 -22.33
C ILE A 517 -20.38 5.02 -21.36
N MET A 518 -19.73 3.98 -21.86
CA MET A 518 -19.33 2.81 -21.07
C MET A 518 -18.08 3.09 -20.25
N ASP A 519 -17.99 2.50 -19.05
CA ASP A 519 -16.81 2.54 -18.18
C ASP A 519 -16.48 1.11 -17.74
N PHE A 520 -15.37 0.56 -18.27
CA PHE A 520 -14.81 -0.73 -17.87
C PHE A 520 -13.29 -0.73 -18.06
N GLU A 521 -12.61 -1.59 -17.34
CA GLU A 521 -11.16 -1.68 -17.39
C GLU A 521 -10.65 -2.11 -18.77
N GLY A 522 -9.71 -1.38 -19.32
CA GLY A 522 -9.16 -1.63 -20.66
C GLY A 522 -9.98 -1.02 -21.82
N ILE A 523 -10.98 -0.20 -21.53
CA ILE A 523 -11.83 0.46 -22.53
C ILE A 523 -11.01 1.25 -23.57
N GLU A 524 -9.92 1.88 -23.19
CA GLU A 524 -9.06 2.62 -24.11
C GLU A 524 -8.40 1.71 -25.15
N LYS A 525 -8.01 0.50 -24.77
CA LYS A 525 -7.49 -0.51 -25.72
C LYS A 525 -8.55 -0.93 -26.72
N VAL A 526 -9.78 -1.10 -26.25
CA VAL A 526 -10.93 -1.43 -27.11
C VAL A 526 -11.24 -0.28 -28.06
N ARG A 527 -11.31 0.96 -27.56
CA ARG A 527 -11.49 2.18 -28.39
C ARG A 527 -10.43 2.30 -29.46
N GLN A 528 -9.17 2.12 -29.10
CA GLN A 528 -8.06 2.17 -30.05
C GLN A 528 -8.19 1.10 -31.14
N ARG A 529 -8.57 -0.13 -30.77
CA ARG A 529 -8.75 -1.23 -31.72
C ARG A 529 -9.92 -0.99 -32.67
N VAL A 530 -11.04 -0.49 -32.16
CA VAL A 530 -12.21 -0.12 -32.97
C VAL A 530 -11.87 1.00 -33.97
N ARG A 531 -11.14 2.05 -33.51
CA ARG A 531 -10.65 3.13 -34.38
C ARG A 531 -9.74 2.59 -35.50
N GLN A 532 -8.81 1.70 -35.19
CA GLN A 532 -7.90 1.10 -36.15
C GLN A 532 -8.68 0.30 -37.21
N ASN A 533 -9.66 -0.50 -36.80
CA ASN A 533 -10.49 -1.28 -37.69
C ASN A 533 -11.34 -0.39 -38.63
N GLY A 534 -11.93 0.68 -38.09
CA GLY A 534 -12.68 1.66 -38.88
C GLY A 534 -11.79 2.37 -39.91
N THR A 535 -10.59 2.79 -39.51
CA THR A 535 -9.63 3.43 -40.44
C THR A 535 -9.16 2.48 -41.55
N LEU A 536 -8.91 1.21 -41.22
CA LEU A 536 -8.53 0.19 -42.20
C LEU A 536 -9.67 -0.07 -43.20
N ALA A 537 -10.93 -0.16 -42.75
CA ALA A 537 -12.09 -0.32 -43.61
C ALA A 537 -12.28 0.86 -44.55
N GLN A 538 -12.11 2.12 -44.04
CA GLN A 538 -12.17 3.31 -44.88
C GLN A 538 -11.09 3.31 -45.97
N LYS A 539 -9.85 2.93 -45.61
CA LYS A 539 -8.78 2.79 -46.61
C LYS A 539 -9.06 1.71 -47.64
N LEU A 540 -9.61 0.57 -47.21
CA LEU A 540 -10.00 -0.51 -48.13
C LEU A 540 -11.10 -0.07 -49.10
N THR A 541 -12.14 0.59 -48.58
CA THR A 541 -13.23 1.13 -49.40
C THR A 541 -12.73 2.17 -50.39
N ALA A 542 -11.84 3.08 -49.95
CA ALA A 542 -11.22 4.07 -50.84
C ALA A 542 -10.37 3.40 -51.93
N ALA A 543 -9.59 2.38 -51.58
CA ALA A 543 -8.81 1.60 -52.54
C ALA A 543 -9.71 0.85 -53.53
N GLN A 544 -10.81 0.24 -53.08
CA GLN A 544 -11.79 -0.40 -53.93
C GLN A 544 -12.46 0.58 -54.92
N MET A 545 -12.82 1.79 -54.42
CA MET A 545 -13.36 2.83 -55.31
C MET A 545 -12.32 3.31 -56.34
N GLN A 546 -11.05 3.41 -55.96
CA GLN A 546 -10.00 3.73 -56.94
C GLN A 546 -9.84 2.63 -57.98
N ILE A 547 -9.84 1.36 -57.59
CA ILE A 547 -9.78 0.22 -58.52
C ILE A 547 -11.00 0.23 -59.45
N ALA A 548 -12.20 0.46 -58.93
CA ALA A 548 -13.41 0.58 -59.73
C ALA A 548 -13.31 1.71 -60.76
N ARG A 549 -12.81 2.90 -60.37
CA ARG A 549 -12.56 4.04 -61.27
C ARG A 549 -11.48 3.73 -62.31
N PHE A 550 -10.45 2.96 -61.97
CA PHE A 550 -9.43 2.54 -62.93
C PHE A 550 -9.98 1.53 -63.92
N ASN A 551 -10.82 0.57 -63.46
CA ASN A 551 -11.47 -0.40 -64.32
C ASN A 551 -12.45 0.28 -65.27
N GLU A 552 -13.22 1.26 -64.80
CA GLU A 552 -14.12 2.06 -65.66
C GLU A 552 -13.35 2.85 -66.72
N LYS A 553 -12.21 3.45 -66.36
CA LYS A 553 -11.34 4.12 -67.32
C LYS A 553 -10.69 3.16 -68.32
N LEU A 554 -10.33 1.96 -67.92
CA LEU A 554 -9.78 0.91 -68.77
C LEU A 554 -10.82 0.42 -69.78
N SER A 555 -12.06 0.10 -69.31
CA SER A 555 -13.14 -0.31 -70.21
C SER A 555 -13.53 0.78 -71.21
N GLY A 556 -13.61 2.03 -70.78
CA GLY A 556 -13.82 3.16 -71.68
C GLY A 556 -12.67 3.40 -72.69
N ALA A 557 -11.43 3.07 -72.31
CA ALA A 557 -10.27 3.12 -73.20
C ALA A 557 -10.27 1.96 -74.23
N GLU A 558 -10.69 0.75 -73.81
CA GLU A 558 -10.88 -0.42 -74.71
C GLU A 558 -12.02 -0.19 -75.71
N GLU A 559 -13.15 0.40 -75.29
CA GLU A 559 -14.25 0.77 -76.14
C GLU A 559 -13.84 1.83 -77.20
N ASN A 560 -13.04 2.83 -76.73
CA ASN A 560 -12.49 3.82 -77.69
C ASN A 560 -11.44 3.23 -78.64
N LEU A 561 -10.69 2.24 -78.24
CA LEU A 561 -9.73 1.54 -79.08
C LEU A 561 -10.48 0.62 -80.10
N SER A 562 -11.52 -0.07 -79.66
CA SER A 562 -12.36 -0.92 -80.56
C SER A 562 -13.14 -0.07 -81.52
N THR A 563 -13.72 1.06 -81.13
CA THR A 563 -14.41 2.01 -82.03
C THR A 563 -13.41 2.69 -83.00
N ARG A 564 -12.21 3.04 -82.61
CA ARG A 564 -11.17 3.51 -83.52
C ARG A 564 -10.70 2.45 -84.52
N ALA A 565 -10.57 1.22 -84.08
CA ALA A 565 -10.22 0.11 -84.95
C ALA A 565 -11.34 -0.20 -85.98
N LEU A 566 -12.60 -0.15 -85.54
CA LEU A 566 -13.80 -0.27 -86.44
C LEU A 566 -13.88 0.88 -87.45
N ALA A 567 -13.68 2.14 -87.00
CA ALA A 567 -13.63 3.33 -87.87
C ALA A 567 -12.51 3.23 -88.91
N LYS A 568 -11.31 2.75 -88.49
CA LYS A 568 -10.19 2.52 -89.40
C LYS A 568 -10.40 1.44 -90.38
N ASN A 569 -11.08 0.36 -90.01
CA ASN A 569 -11.48 -0.74 -90.87
C ASN A 569 -12.57 -0.29 -91.85
N LEU A 570 -13.57 0.49 -91.43
CA LEU A 570 -14.62 1.08 -92.25
C LEU A 570 -14.06 2.08 -93.29
N SER A 571 -13.13 2.92 -92.85
CA SER A 571 -12.44 3.87 -93.74
C SER A 571 -11.54 3.15 -94.76
N GLY A 572 -10.93 2.03 -94.37
CA GLY A 572 -10.20 1.14 -95.29
C GLY A 572 -11.07 0.47 -96.34
N ALA A 573 -12.23 -0.02 -95.90
CA ALA A 573 -13.20 -0.64 -96.81
C ALA A 573 -13.83 0.38 -97.79
N LEU A 574 -14.17 1.57 -97.35
CA LEU A 574 -14.64 2.68 -98.22
C LEU A 574 -13.59 3.16 -99.22
N ARG A 575 -12.30 3.07 -98.95
CA ARG A 575 -11.22 3.36 -99.89
C ARG A 575 -11.00 2.27 -100.94
N GLN A 576 -11.47 1.06 -100.65
CA GLN A 576 -11.42 -0.05 -101.65
C GLN A 576 -12.63 -0.08 -102.58
N LEU A 577 -13.70 0.68 -102.27
CA LEU A 577 -14.93 0.77 -103.06
C LEU A 577 -15.04 2.07 -103.88
N SER A 578 -14.07 2.95 -103.79
CA SER A 578 -13.84 4.11 -104.61
C SER A 578 -12.64 3.86 -105.56
#